data_69909e96b7ecf3a2524285d6c32c4f29
#
_entry.id   69909e96b7ecf3a2524285d6c32c4f29
#
_cell.length_a   1.000
_cell.length_b   1.000
_cell.length_c   1.000
_cell.angle_alpha   90.00
_cell.angle_beta   90.00
_cell.angle_gamma   90.00
#
_symmetry.space_group_name_H-M   'P 1'
#
loop_
_entity.id
_entity.type
_entity.pdbx_description
1 polymer ?
#
loop_
_entity_poly.entity_id
_entity_poly.type
_entity_poly.pdbx_seq_one_letter_code
_entity_poly.pdbx_strand_id
1 'polypeptide(L)'
;MGENRDDIIQWACEMALSDSQTALKSLYMTYFGPLMRFTGMYVSSPAEAEEIVSDTFLAIWNNRKQLPGISNFDSYIYTVARHKAISYYRKQHMEQVSLDEISIDLFTSTETTPEEELISQEGIHRLNLAIDSLPAKCKMAFKLVREDKLKYKEVAAILDISVKTLEAHLTNAVRKLRELLEKAGDAIDELRDAGDTMEELSSLTSDIMEDLSHVLQELSEMPTITIRPISSEIKEQGDALDSIFTDLIDSGDALRESMSSNTDILLDDLDAIN
;
A
#
# COMPACT_ATOMS: atom_id res chain seq x y z
N MET A 1 -7.30 8.66 -15.96
CA MET A 1 -7.87 9.49 -17.03
C MET A 1 -8.93 10.34 -16.37
N GLY A 2 -8.69 11.65 -16.18
CA GLY A 2 -9.70 12.55 -15.59
C GLY A 2 -10.70 12.88 -16.66
N GLU A 3 -11.89 12.29 -16.57
CA GLU A 3 -13.02 12.76 -17.34
C GLU A 3 -13.29 14.21 -16.99
N ASN A 4 -13.58 14.99 -18.03
CA ASN A 4 -13.74 16.42 -17.88
C ASN A 4 -15.01 16.71 -17.03
N ARG A 5 -14.93 17.64 -16.12
CA ARG A 5 -16.05 18.07 -15.26
C ARG A 5 -17.29 18.45 -16.09
N ASP A 6 -17.07 18.89 -17.32
CA ASP A 6 -18.13 19.26 -18.27
C ASP A 6 -18.92 18.02 -18.72
N ASP A 7 -18.28 16.85 -18.89
CA ASP A 7 -18.93 15.59 -19.25
C ASP A 7 -19.89 15.13 -18.14
N ILE A 8 -19.46 15.24 -16.88
CA ILE A 8 -20.29 14.87 -15.72
C ILE A 8 -21.53 15.75 -15.64
N ILE A 9 -21.37 17.06 -15.85
CA ILE A 9 -22.50 18.01 -15.88
C ILE A 9 -23.45 17.68 -17.03
N GLN A 10 -22.91 17.36 -18.20
CA GLN A 10 -23.69 16.95 -19.35
C GLN A 10 -24.51 15.69 -19.05
N TRP A 11 -23.89 14.63 -18.52
CA TRP A 11 -24.61 13.40 -18.15
C TRP A 11 -25.69 13.63 -17.11
N ALA A 12 -25.42 14.47 -16.11
CA ALA A 12 -26.41 14.86 -15.11
C ALA A 12 -27.62 15.56 -15.75
N CYS A 13 -27.39 16.45 -16.71
CA CYS A 13 -28.45 17.12 -17.47
C CYS A 13 -29.21 16.14 -18.37
N GLU A 14 -28.53 15.24 -19.09
CA GLU A 14 -29.16 14.23 -19.93
C GLU A 14 -30.06 13.28 -19.12
N MET A 15 -29.60 12.85 -17.94
CA MET A 15 -30.40 12.06 -17.02
C MET A 15 -31.66 12.80 -16.56
N ALA A 16 -31.51 14.09 -16.24
CA ALA A 16 -32.63 14.90 -15.74
C ALA A 16 -33.70 15.20 -16.80
N LEU A 17 -33.27 15.45 -18.05
CA LEU A 17 -34.12 15.91 -19.14
C LEU A 17 -34.76 14.78 -19.95
N SER A 18 -33.99 13.69 -20.19
CA SER A 18 -34.37 12.62 -21.11
C SER A 18 -34.41 11.22 -20.47
N ASP A 19 -34.24 11.13 -19.14
CA ASP A 19 -34.13 9.84 -18.45
C ASP A 19 -33.07 8.92 -19.07
N SER A 20 -31.94 9.50 -19.52
CA SER A 20 -30.88 8.81 -20.27
C SER A 20 -30.19 7.73 -19.41
N GLN A 21 -30.43 6.47 -19.74
CA GLN A 21 -29.73 5.33 -19.13
C GLN A 21 -28.26 5.26 -19.57
N THR A 22 -27.96 5.79 -20.77
CA THR A 22 -26.57 5.86 -21.27
C THR A 22 -25.73 6.81 -20.41
N ALA A 23 -26.29 7.97 -20.06
CA ALA A 23 -25.64 8.93 -19.17
C ALA A 23 -25.44 8.34 -17.74
N LEU A 24 -26.43 7.59 -17.22
CA LEU A 24 -26.26 6.84 -15.97
C LEU A 24 -25.14 5.83 -16.07
N LYS A 25 -25.06 5.08 -17.18
CA LYS A 25 -23.98 4.11 -17.39
C LYS A 25 -22.61 4.78 -17.40
N SER A 26 -22.45 5.93 -18.04
CA SER A 26 -21.21 6.69 -18.06
C SER A 26 -20.80 7.13 -16.65
N LEU A 27 -21.74 7.69 -15.87
CA LEU A 27 -21.51 8.02 -14.45
C LEU A 27 -21.14 6.79 -13.63
N TYR A 28 -21.82 5.66 -13.85
CA TYR A 28 -21.51 4.41 -13.17
C TYR A 28 -20.09 3.96 -13.45
N MET A 29 -19.66 3.93 -14.70
CA MET A 29 -18.31 3.50 -15.09
C MET A 29 -17.23 4.42 -14.50
N THR A 30 -17.49 5.72 -14.38
CA THR A 30 -16.59 6.71 -13.82
C THR A 30 -16.43 6.56 -12.30
N TYR A 31 -17.54 6.41 -11.58
CA TYR A 31 -17.55 6.49 -10.12
C TYR A 31 -17.56 5.14 -9.41
N PHE A 32 -17.82 4.02 -10.10
CA PHE A 32 -17.92 2.71 -9.47
C PHE A 32 -16.66 2.34 -8.69
N GLY A 33 -15.48 2.36 -9.33
CA GLY A 33 -14.21 2.03 -8.69
C GLY A 33 -13.87 2.92 -7.50
N PRO A 34 -13.86 4.26 -7.67
CA PRO A 34 -13.70 5.19 -6.55
C PRO A 34 -14.67 4.98 -5.40
N LEU A 35 -15.97 4.80 -5.68
CA LEU A 35 -16.97 4.56 -4.64
C LEU A 35 -16.81 3.20 -3.96
N MET A 36 -16.40 2.15 -4.67
CA MET A 36 -16.07 0.86 -4.08
C MET A 36 -14.95 0.98 -3.05
N ARG A 37 -13.87 1.70 -3.38
CA ARG A 37 -12.78 1.99 -2.42
C ARG A 37 -13.29 2.79 -1.22
N PHE A 38 -14.09 3.81 -1.47
CA PHE A 38 -14.63 4.66 -0.41
C PHE A 38 -15.60 3.93 0.51
N THR A 39 -16.57 3.19 -0.04
CA THR A 39 -17.56 2.45 0.76
C THR A 39 -16.95 1.25 1.47
N GLY A 40 -15.93 0.62 0.86
CA GLY A 40 -15.13 -0.44 1.49
C GLY A 40 -14.37 0.01 2.75
N MET A 41 -14.24 1.33 2.99
CA MET A 41 -13.75 1.83 4.28
C MET A 41 -14.78 1.78 5.42
N TYR A 42 -16.03 1.48 5.13
CA TYR A 42 -17.14 1.42 6.12
C TYR A 42 -17.64 0.00 6.39
N VAL A 43 -17.31 -0.95 5.53
CA VAL A 43 -17.81 -2.34 5.60
C VAL A 43 -16.66 -3.33 5.36
N SER A 44 -16.85 -4.56 5.85
CA SER A 44 -15.79 -5.58 5.85
C SER A 44 -15.84 -6.52 4.63
N SER A 45 -16.87 -6.39 3.79
CA SER A 45 -17.09 -7.28 2.64
C SER A 45 -17.22 -6.48 1.33
N PRO A 46 -16.56 -6.91 0.23
CA PRO A 46 -16.75 -6.31 -1.08
C PRO A 46 -18.22 -6.34 -1.54
N ALA A 47 -18.95 -7.38 -1.21
CA ALA A 47 -20.37 -7.50 -1.55
C ALA A 47 -21.22 -6.43 -0.86
N GLU A 48 -20.93 -6.11 0.40
CA GLU A 48 -21.58 -5.01 1.14
C GLU A 48 -21.24 -3.65 0.54
N ALA A 49 -19.97 -3.43 0.17
CA ALA A 49 -19.54 -2.23 -0.50
C ALA A 49 -20.28 -2.05 -1.85
N GLU A 50 -20.41 -3.11 -2.64
CA GLU A 50 -21.14 -3.11 -3.90
C GLU A 50 -22.64 -2.83 -3.71
N GLU A 51 -23.27 -3.37 -2.67
CA GLU A 51 -24.67 -3.07 -2.32
C GLU A 51 -24.84 -1.56 -2.02
N ILE A 52 -23.93 -1.01 -1.22
CA ILE A 52 -23.96 0.42 -0.87
C ILE A 52 -23.75 1.29 -2.11
N VAL A 53 -22.83 0.92 -3.00
CA VAL A 53 -22.59 1.62 -4.27
C VAL A 53 -23.81 1.54 -5.17
N SER A 54 -24.42 0.37 -5.30
CA SER A 54 -25.65 0.16 -6.07
C SER A 54 -26.81 1.02 -5.54
N ASP A 55 -26.97 1.04 -4.23
CA ASP A 55 -27.94 1.90 -3.52
C ASP A 55 -27.67 3.40 -3.72
N THR A 56 -26.40 3.77 -3.84
CA THR A 56 -25.98 5.15 -4.14
C THR A 56 -26.43 5.54 -5.55
N PHE A 57 -26.16 4.71 -6.56
CA PHE A 57 -26.59 4.98 -7.93
C PHE A 57 -28.12 4.97 -8.08
N LEU A 58 -28.81 4.10 -7.35
CA LEU A 58 -30.27 4.10 -7.30
C LEU A 58 -30.81 5.42 -6.71
N ALA A 59 -30.17 5.94 -5.66
CA ALA A 59 -30.54 7.23 -5.09
C ALA A 59 -30.27 8.40 -6.07
N ILE A 60 -29.13 8.38 -6.79
CA ILE A 60 -28.80 9.34 -7.85
C ILE A 60 -29.87 9.30 -8.95
N TRP A 61 -30.23 8.10 -9.43
CA TRP A 61 -31.27 7.94 -10.44
C TRP A 61 -32.64 8.48 -10.00
N ASN A 62 -33.04 8.16 -8.78
CA ASN A 62 -34.33 8.62 -8.23
C ASN A 62 -34.39 10.14 -8.09
N ASN A 63 -33.23 10.78 -7.81
CA ASN A 63 -33.13 12.24 -7.66
C ASN A 63 -32.61 12.94 -8.92
N ARG A 64 -32.56 12.27 -10.08
CA ARG A 64 -31.91 12.77 -11.31
C ARG A 64 -32.39 14.13 -11.77
N LYS A 65 -33.68 14.48 -11.54
CA LYS A 65 -34.21 15.77 -11.92
C LYS A 65 -33.61 16.96 -11.17
N GLN A 66 -33.00 16.72 -10.02
CA GLN A 66 -32.36 17.75 -9.20
C GLN A 66 -30.84 17.88 -9.53
N LEU A 67 -30.25 16.93 -10.26
CA LEU A 67 -28.80 16.89 -10.53
C LEU A 67 -28.28 18.15 -11.24
N PRO A 68 -28.98 18.76 -12.21
CA PRO A 68 -28.49 19.97 -12.87
C PRO A 68 -28.30 21.17 -11.93
N GLY A 69 -28.96 21.16 -10.77
CA GLY A 69 -28.79 22.20 -9.74
C GLY A 69 -27.62 21.99 -8.80
N ILE A 70 -26.90 20.87 -8.93
CA ILE A 70 -25.79 20.52 -8.05
C ILE A 70 -24.50 21.13 -8.58
N SER A 71 -23.94 22.07 -7.84
CA SER A 71 -22.71 22.79 -8.23
C SER A 71 -21.46 21.91 -8.22
N ASN A 72 -21.43 20.84 -7.42
CA ASN A 72 -20.31 19.92 -7.29
C ASN A 72 -20.83 18.49 -7.19
N PHE A 73 -20.79 17.79 -8.28
CA PHE A 73 -21.30 16.42 -8.38
C PHE A 73 -20.41 15.41 -7.61
N ASP A 74 -19.08 15.60 -7.64
CA ASP A 74 -18.17 14.74 -6.88
C ASP A 74 -18.50 14.75 -5.39
N SER A 75 -18.56 15.95 -4.80
CA SER A 75 -18.92 16.09 -3.38
C SER A 75 -20.30 15.50 -3.08
N TYR A 76 -21.26 15.67 -3.99
CA TYR A 76 -22.63 15.16 -3.81
C TYR A 76 -22.69 13.64 -3.81
N ILE A 77 -22.08 12.97 -4.81
CA ILE A 77 -22.16 11.50 -4.92
C ILE A 77 -21.44 10.81 -3.75
N TYR A 78 -20.27 11.32 -3.33
CA TYR A 78 -19.57 10.79 -2.14
C TYR A 78 -20.35 11.04 -0.84
N THR A 79 -21.04 12.18 -0.73
CA THR A 79 -21.90 12.45 0.43
C THR A 79 -23.09 11.48 0.48
N VAL A 80 -23.71 11.19 -0.67
CA VAL A 80 -24.78 10.17 -0.77
C VAL A 80 -24.26 8.80 -0.38
N ALA A 81 -23.10 8.41 -0.92
CA ALA A 81 -22.44 7.13 -0.61
C ALA A 81 -22.12 7.01 0.89
N ARG A 82 -21.57 8.07 1.51
CA ARG A 82 -21.32 8.10 2.95
C ARG A 82 -22.60 7.89 3.76
N HIS A 83 -23.68 8.59 3.42
CA HIS A 83 -24.94 8.41 4.14
C HIS A 83 -25.50 7.00 3.99
N LYS A 84 -25.38 6.39 2.81
CA LYS A 84 -25.76 5.00 2.58
C LYS A 84 -24.90 4.04 3.39
N ALA A 85 -23.59 4.22 3.40
CA ALA A 85 -22.65 3.39 4.17
C ALA A 85 -22.94 3.46 5.68
N ILE A 86 -23.12 4.66 6.23
CA ILE A 86 -23.47 4.84 7.65
C ILE A 86 -24.82 4.21 7.98
N SER A 87 -25.82 4.36 7.09
CA SER A 87 -27.14 3.76 7.29
C SER A 87 -27.09 2.24 7.25
N TYR A 88 -26.28 1.68 6.32
CA TYR A 88 -26.04 0.25 6.21
C TYR A 88 -25.40 -0.30 7.48
N TYR A 89 -24.31 0.33 7.94
CA TYR A 89 -23.60 -0.05 9.14
C TYR A 89 -24.49 -0.05 10.38
N ARG A 90 -25.28 1.03 10.59
CA ARG A 90 -26.23 1.14 11.71
C ARG A 90 -27.30 0.04 11.68
N LYS A 91 -27.79 -0.32 10.49
CA LYS A 91 -28.80 -1.37 10.32
C LYS A 91 -28.27 -2.75 10.73
N GLN A 92 -26.97 -3.03 10.47
CA GLN A 92 -26.36 -4.29 10.85
C GLN A 92 -26.02 -4.39 12.35
N HIS A 93 -25.60 -3.28 12.97
CA HIS A 93 -25.04 -3.31 14.32
C HIS A 93 -26.04 -2.89 15.42
N MET A 94 -27.29 -2.56 15.09
CA MET A 94 -28.39 -2.16 16.00
C MET A 94 -28.03 -1.13 17.09
N GLU A 95 -26.91 -0.40 16.98
CA GLU A 95 -26.40 0.57 17.94
C GLU A 95 -26.18 1.94 17.31
N GLN A 96 -26.21 3.00 18.13
CA GLN A 96 -25.76 4.34 17.72
C GLN A 96 -24.24 4.36 17.69
N VAL A 97 -23.66 3.97 16.57
CA VAL A 97 -22.21 3.94 16.41
C VAL A 97 -21.71 5.27 15.89
N SER A 98 -20.73 5.85 16.58
CA SER A 98 -19.95 6.99 16.12
C SER A 98 -18.96 6.53 15.02
N LEU A 99 -18.61 7.46 14.11
CA LEU A 99 -17.56 7.21 13.09
C LEU A 99 -16.21 6.78 13.70
N ASP A 100 -15.97 7.08 14.97
CA ASP A 100 -14.76 6.70 15.70
C ASP A 100 -14.72 5.20 16.05
N GLU A 101 -15.87 4.52 16.02
CA GLU A 101 -16.02 3.10 16.40
C GLU A 101 -16.11 2.17 15.19
N ILE A 102 -16.15 2.72 13.96
CA ILE A 102 -16.17 1.90 12.76
C ILE A 102 -14.78 1.31 12.55
N SER A 103 -14.65 0.00 12.73
CA SER A 103 -13.47 -0.75 12.32
C SER A 103 -13.36 -0.71 10.80
N ILE A 104 -12.28 -0.08 10.32
CA ILE A 104 -12.03 0.02 8.89
C ILE A 104 -11.10 -1.12 8.51
N ASP A 105 -11.67 -2.23 8.05
CA ASP A 105 -10.95 -3.30 7.39
C ASP A 105 -10.93 -3.04 5.88
N LEU A 106 -9.75 -2.96 5.31
CA LEU A 106 -9.57 -2.62 3.91
C LEU A 106 -9.42 -3.86 3.04
N PHE A 107 -10.19 -3.88 1.96
CA PHE A 107 -9.88 -4.72 0.80
C PHE A 107 -8.89 -3.98 -0.10
N THR A 108 -7.68 -4.50 -0.19
CA THR A 108 -6.68 -4.06 -1.16
C THR A 108 -6.98 -4.72 -2.50
N SER A 109 -7.57 -4.00 -3.42
CA SER A 109 -7.59 -4.42 -4.83
C SER A 109 -6.41 -3.75 -5.54
N THR A 110 -5.34 -4.50 -5.73
CA THR A 110 -4.23 -4.13 -6.60
C THR A 110 -4.46 -4.75 -7.97
N GLU A 111 -4.84 -3.92 -8.94
CA GLU A 111 -4.67 -4.26 -10.35
C GLU A 111 -3.34 -3.62 -10.80
N THR A 112 -2.32 -4.44 -11.00
CA THR A 112 -0.99 -4.03 -11.51
C THR A 112 -0.55 -4.93 -12.65
N THR A 113 0.24 -4.37 -13.58
CA THR A 113 0.80 -5.05 -14.74
C THR A 113 2.14 -5.72 -14.43
N PRO A 114 2.52 -6.85 -15.12
CA PRO A 114 3.50 -7.83 -14.60
C PRO A 114 4.99 -7.51 -14.68
N GLU A 115 5.45 -6.48 -15.34
CA GLU A 115 6.87 -6.33 -15.69
C GLU A 115 7.65 -5.16 -15.04
N GLU A 116 6.98 -4.18 -14.44
CA GLU A 116 7.61 -3.18 -13.54
C GLU A 116 7.54 -3.64 -12.07
N GLU A 117 7.25 -4.89 -11.86
CA GLU A 117 6.45 -5.42 -10.76
C GLU A 117 7.23 -5.84 -9.53
N LEU A 118 8.46 -6.27 -9.61
CA LEU A 118 9.09 -6.92 -8.44
C LEU A 118 9.66 -5.91 -7.43
N ILE A 119 10.29 -4.84 -7.87
CA ILE A 119 10.90 -3.83 -6.99
C ILE A 119 9.84 -2.83 -6.49
N SER A 120 8.92 -2.44 -7.37
CA SER A 120 7.83 -1.50 -7.05
C SER A 120 6.73 -2.10 -6.18
N GLN A 121 6.44 -3.40 -6.28
CA GLN A 121 5.36 -4.06 -5.54
C GLN A 121 5.59 -4.08 -4.03
N GLU A 122 6.80 -4.33 -3.57
CA GLU A 122 7.07 -4.37 -2.13
C GLU A 122 7.01 -2.98 -1.51
N GLY A 123 7.53 -1.95 -2.19
CA GLY A 123 7.39 -0.55 -1.78
C GLY A 123 5.93 -0.11 -1.72
N ILE A 124 5.16 -0.40 -2.76
CA ILE A 124 3.72 -0.13 -2.80
C ILE A 124 2.98 -0.91 -1.71
N HIS A 125 3.33 -2.19 -1.50
CA HIS A 125 2.74 -2.99 -0.45
C HIS A 125 3.01 -2.42 0.94
N ARG A 126 4.25 -2.01 1.23
CA ARG A 126 4.63 -1.36 2.49
C ARG A 126 3.94 -0.01 2.69
N LEU A 127 3.84 0.80 1.64
CA LEU A 127 3.08 2.05 1.68
C LEU A 127 1.60 1.78 2.00
N ASN A 128 0.99 0.80 1.37
CA ASN A 128 -0.39 0.41 1.64
C ASN A 128 -0.57 -0.06 3.09
N LEU A 129 0.33 -0.90 3.61
CA LEU A 129 0.32 -1.30 5.01
C LEU A 129 0.48 -0.10 5.96
N ALA A 130 1.35 0.84 5.63
CA ALA A 130 1.52 2.07 6.40
C ALA A 130 0.25 2.94 6.38
N ILE A 131 -0.37 3.12 5.21
CA ILE A 131 -1.65 3.83 5.07
C ILE A 131 -2.75 3.09 5.86
N ASP A 132 -2.75 1.76 5.83
CA ASP A 132 -3.73 0.95 6.56
C ASP A 132 -3.58 1.02 8.07
N SER A 133 -2.40 1.30 8.57
CA SER A 133 -2.14 1.54 10.00
C SER A 133 -2.59 2.93 10.49
N LEU A 134 -2.98 3.84 9.58
CA LEU A 134 -3.46 5.17 9.96
C LEU A 134 -4.79 5.08 10.72
N PRO A 135 -5.05 6.01 11.68
CA PRO A 135 -6.37 6.14 12.27
C PRO A 135 -7.43 6.36 11.19
N ALA A 136 -8.61 5.78 11.38
CA ALA A 136 -9.71 5.76 10.41
C ALA A 136 -9.95 7.09 9.70
N LYS A 137 -10.07 8.18 10.46
CA LYS A 137 -10.32 9.53 9.93
C LYS A 137 -9.14 10.08 9.12
N CYS A 138 -7.91 9.81 9.55
CA CYS A 138 -6.72 10.21 8.81
C CYS A 138 -6.60 9.43 7.49
N LYS A 139 -6.87 8.12 7.52
CA LYS A 139 -6.88 7.25 6.34
C LYS A 139 -7.90 7.71 5.30
N MET A 140 -9.15 7.96 5.71
CA MET A 140 -10.19 8.48 4.82
C MET A 140 -9.79 9.82 4.20
N ALA A 141 -9.31 10.76 5.03
CA ALA A 141 -8.87 12.07 4.56
C ALA A 141 -7.74 11.92 3.54
N PHE A 142 -6.74 11.11 3.83
CA PHE A 142 -5.60 10.86 2.96
C PHE A 142 -6.02 10.25 1.62
N LYS A 143 -6.81 9.17 1.63
CA LYS A 143 -7.26 8.51 0.40
C LYS A 143 -8.11 9.43 -0.48
N LEU A 144 -9.07 10.15 0.07
CA LEU A 144 -9.93 11.07 -0.69
C LEU A 144 -9.13 12.21 -1.35
N VAL A 145 -8.13 12.74 -0.65
CA VAL A 145 -7.29 13.81 -1.20
C VAL A 145 -6.28 13.27 -2.20
N ARG A 146 -5.59 12.16 -1.89
CA ARG A 146 -4.46 11.67 -2.67
C ARG A 146 -4.88 10.74 -3.82
N GLU A 147 -5.74 9.77 -3.55
CA GLU A 147 -6.16 8.79 -4.55
C GLU A 147 -7.28 9.34 -5.44
N ASP A 148 -8.33 9.92 -4.83
CA ASP A 148 -9.48 10.45 -5.56
C ASP A 148 -9.29 11.91 -5.99
N LYS A 149 -8.18 12.56 -5.59
CA LYS A 149 -7.77 13.93 -5.98
C LYS A 149 -8.84 14.99 -5.73
N LEU A 150 -9.66 14.78 -4.70
CA LEU A 150 -10.68 15.72 -4.28
C LEU A 150 -10.06 16.94 -3.57
N LYS A 151 -10.68 18.11 -3.75
CA LYS A 151 -10.22 19.34 -3.08
C LYS A 151 -10.54 19.30 -1.59
N TYR A 152 -9.72 19.95 -0.77
CA TYR A 152 -9.89 20.01 0.69
C TYR A 152 -11.30 20.42 1.13
N LYS A 153 -11.92 21.39 0.46
CA LYS A 153 -13.29 21.83 0.76
C LYS A 153 -14.32 20.73 0.47
N GLU A 154 -14.08 19.96 -0.58
CA GLU A 154 -14.94 18.84 -0.98
C GLU A 154 -14.85 17.70 0.03
N VAL A 155 -13.61 17.30 0.38
CA VAL A 155 -13.37 16.26 1.37
C VAL A 155 -13.91 16.64 2.76
N ALA A 156 -13.72 17.90 3.17
CA ALA A 156 -14.26 18.40 4.43
C ALA A 156 -15.81 18.31 4.46
N ALA A 157 -16.47 18.67 3.34
CA ALA A 157 -17.93 18.52 3.22
C ALA A 157 -18.37 17.05 3.19
N ILE A 158 -17.67 16.17 2.46
CA ILE A 158 -17.96 14.73 2.41
C ILE A 158 -17.83 14.10 3.80
N LEU A 159 -16.78 14.43 4.55
CA LEU A 159 -16.53 13.88 5.89
C LEU A 159 -17.31 14.58 7.01
N ASP A 160 -18.01 15.67 6.70
CA ASP A 160 -18.74 16.50 7.66
C ASP A 160 -17.83 17.06 8.77
N ILE A 161 -16.68 17.60 8.37
CA ILE A 161 -15.67 18.20 9.25
C ILE A 161 -15.27 19.59 8.73
N SER A 162 -14.58 20.37 9.56
CA SER A 162 -14.00 21.64 9.10
C SER A 162 -12.74 21.38 8.24
N VAL A 163 -12.43 22.31 7.32
CA VAL A 163 -11.17 22.24 6.54
C VAL A 163 -9.96 22.19 7.46
N LYS A 164 -9.96 22.94 8.56
CA LYS A 164 -8.89 22.91 9.55
C LYS A 164 -8.74 21.55 10.23
N THR A 165 -9.85 20.85 10.49
CA THR A 165 -9.83 19.49 11.02
C THR A 165 -9.27 18.52 9.99
N LEU A 166 -9.64 18.69 8.71
CA LEU A 166 -9.08 17.89 7.61
C LEU A 166 -7.57 18.06 7.51
N GLU A 167 -7.07 19.31 7.53
CA GLU A 167 -5.63 19.60 7.51
C GLU A 167 -4.90 18.92 8.68
N ALA A 168 -5.49 18.95 9.88
CA ALA A 168 -4.93 18.23 11.02
C ALA A 168 -4.88 16.72 10.80
N HIS A 169 -5.90 16.11 10.17
CA HIS A 169 -5.88 14.69 9.83
C HIS A 169 -4.81 14.36 8.79
N LEU A 170 -4.65 15.19 7.76
CA LEU A 170 -3.62 15.02 6.73
C LEU A 170 -2.21 15.16 7.33
N THR A 171 -1.97 16.20 8.14
CA THR A 171 -0.69 16.39 8.84
C THR A 171 -0.35 15.18 9.72
N ASN A 172 -1.33 14.65 10.46
CA ASN A 172 -1.12 13.45 11.26
C ASN A 172 -0.85 12.21 10.40
N ALA A 173 -1.51 12.07 9.25
CA ALA A 173 -1.26 10.99 8.31
C ALA A 173 0.17 11.05 7.79
N VAL A 174 0.60 12.19 7.24
CA VAL A 174 1.97 12.40 6.71
C VAL A 174 3.02 12.14 7.78
N ARG A 175 2.83 12.68 9.00
CA ARG A 175 3.76 12.45 10.11
C ARG A 175 3.91 10.96 10.43
N LYS A 176 2.81 10.22 10.54
CA LYS A 176 2.86 8.78 10.82
C LYS A 176 3.50 7.98 9.68
N LEU A 177 3.20 8.33 8.44
CA LEU A 177 3.83 7.68 7.29
C LEU A 177 5.34 7.92 7.28
N ARG A 178 5.78 9.14 7.57
CA ARG A 178 7.21 9.47 7.68
C ARG A 178 7.89 8.68 8.81
N GLU A 179 7.30 8.64 10.00
CA GLU A 179 7.81 7.84 11.13
C GLU A 179 7.96 6.34 10.79
N LEU A 180 7.06 5.80 9.99
CA LEU A 180 7.12 4.40 9.54
C LEU A 180 8.21 4.18 8.49
N LEU A 181 8.40 5.14 7.58
CA LEU A 181 9.46 5.08 6.57
C LEU A 181 10.85 5.26 7.19
N GLU A 182 11.01 6.16 8.16
CA GLU A 182 12.26 6.33 8.93
C GLU A 182 12.61 5.02 9.66
N LYS A 183 11.66 4.39 10.35
CA LYS A 183 11.89 3.08 10.98
C LYS A 183 12.24 1.97 10.00
N ALA A 184 11.68 2.01 8.80
CA ALA A 184 12.05 1.07 7.74
C ALA A 184 13.49 1.32 7.27
N GLY A 185 13.92 2.58 7.18
CA GLY A 185 15.30 2.97 6.89
C GLY A 185 16.27 2.46 7.95
N ASP A 186 15.96 2.68 9.24
CA ASP A 186 16.77 2.18 10.35
C ASP A 186 16.93 0.64 10.30
N ALA A 187 15.84 -0.09 9.99
CA ALA A 187 15.87 -1.54 9.85
C ALA A 187 16.72 -2.00 8.64
N ILE A 188 16.76 -1.20 7.56
CA ILE A 188 17.64 -1.46 6.41
C ILE A 188 19.10 -1.28 6.81
N ASP A 189 19.43 -0.25 7.58
CA ASP A 189 20.77 -0.02 8.08
C ASP A 189 21.24 -1.14 9.04
N GLU A 190 20.34 -1.62 9.93
CA GLU A 190 20.62 -2.80 10.77
C GLU A 190 20.88 -4.07 9.94
N LEU A 191 20.13 -4.27 8.84
CA LEU A 191 20.35 -5.40 7.93
C LEU A 191 21.67 -5.28 7.18
N ARG A 192 22.08 -4.07 6.82
CA ARG A 192 23.40 -3.84 6.22
C ARG A 192 24.53 -4.20 7.17
N ASP A 193 24.46 -3.72 8.42
CA ASP A 193 25.47 -4.02 9.44
C ASP A 193 25.54 -5.53 9.74
N ALA A 194 24.39 -6.24 9.67
CA ALA A 194 24.37 -7.69 9.76
C ALA A 194 24.99 -8.37 8.52
N GLY A 195 24.81 -7.80 7.33
CA GLY A 195 25.48 -8.25 6.10
C GLY A 195 27.00 -8.11 6.20
N ASP A 196 27.48 -6.95 6.63
CA ASP A 196 28.91 -6.68 6.80
C ASP A 196 29.55 -7.68 7.81
N THR A 197 28.85 -7.99 8.91
CA THR A 197 29.30 -9.02 9.88
C THR A 197 29.29 -10.44 9.29
N MET A 198 28.39 -10.74 8.36
CA MET A 198 28.33 -12.03 7.69
C MET A 198 29.48 -12.17 6.67
N GLU A 199 29.86 -11.09 6.01
CA GLU A 199 31.04 -11.04 5.14
C GLU A 199 32.33 -11.27 5.93
N GLU A 200 32.49 -10.64 7.11
CA GLU A 200 33.61 -10.90 8.02
C GLU A 200 33.68 -12.37 8.47
N LEU A 201 32.52 -12.97 8.79
CA LEU A 201 32.40 -14.37 9.17
C LEU A 201 32.75 -15.31 8.01
N SER A 202 32.35 -14.98 6.80
CA SER A 202 32.70 -15.74 5.59
C SER A 202 34.20 -15.71 5.35
N SER A 203 34.82 -14.53 5.45
CA SER A 203 36.31 -14.41 5.33
C SER A 203 37.02 -15.22 6.38
N LEU A 204 36.61 -15.14 7.64
CA LEU A 204 37.20 -15.91 8.74
C LEU A 204 37.03 -17.42 8.52
N THR A 205 35.88 -17.85 8.00
CA THR A 205 35.63 -19.26 7.70
C THR A 205 36.53 -19.74 6.59
N SER A 206 36.76 -18.91 5.55
CA SER A 206 37.72 -19.22 4.46
C SER A 206 39.16 -19.37 4.99
N ASP A 207 39.59 -18.44 5.84
CA ASP A 207 40.93 -18.50 6.45
C ASP A 207 41.11 -19.78 7.30
N ILE A 208 40.12 -20.15 8.12
CA ILE A 208 40.14 -21.38 8.90
C ILE A 208 40.18 -22.62 8.00
N MET A 209 39.45 -22.61 6.89
CA MET A 209 39.48 -23.73 5.94
C MET A 209 40.83 -23.86 5.21
N GLU A 210 41.48 -22.73 4.91
CA GLU A 210 42.83 -22.72 4.36
C GLU A 210 43.85 -23.30 5.36
N ASP A 211 43.80 -22.84 6.63
CA ASP A 211 44.65 -23.35 7.71
C ASP A 211 44.43 -24.85 7.95
N LEU A 212 43.17 -25.30 7.97
CA LEU A 212 42.81 -26.72 8.08
C LEU A 212 43.32 -27.53 6.91
N SER A 213 43.24 -27.01 5.69
CA SER A 213 43.78 -27.65 4.49
C SER A 213 45.28 -27.81 4.58
N HIS A 214 46.00 -26.77 5.08
CA HIS A 214 47.45 -26.83 5.30
C HIS A 214 47.83 -27.86 6.33
N VAL A 215 47.17 -27.89 7.49
CA VAL A 215 47.40 -28.90 8.54
C VAL A 215 47.10 -30.31 8.06
N LEU A 216 46.04 -30.51 7.28
CA LEU A 216 45.74 -31.82 6.69
C LEU A 216 46.78 -32.26 5.66
N GLN A 217 47.36 -31.32 4.90
CA GLN A 217 48.43 -31.60 3.98
C GLN A 217 49.70 -32.02 4.74
N GLU A 218 50.09 -31.32 5.81
CA GLU A 218 51.21 -31.71 6.66
C GLU A 218 51.01 -33.09 7.28
N LEU A 219 49.80 -33.40 7.79
CA LEU A 219 49.43 -34.71 8.32
C LEU A 219 49.50 -35.81 7.23
N SER A 220 49.18 -35.52 5.98
CA SER A 220 49.25 -36.47 4.87
C SER A 220 50.67 -36.82 4.43
N GLU A 221 51.62 -35.93 4.71
CA GLU A 221 53.06 -36.15 4.45
C GLU A 221 53.74 -36.96 5.54
N MET A 222 53.07 -37.16 6.69
CA MET A 222 53.59 -38.04 7.76
C MET A 222 53.44 -39.50 7.36
N PRO A 223 54.48 -40.36 7.54
CA PRO A 223 54.56 -41.68 6.89
C PRO A 223 53.59 -42.76 7.39
N THR A 224 52.58 -42.42 8.22
CA THR A 224 51.76 -43.45 8.87
C THR A 224 50.25 -43.22 8.83
N ILE A 225 49.68 -42.13 8.22
CA ILE A 225 48.22 -41.85 8.29
C ILE A 225 47.65 -41.51 6.90
N THR A 226 46.76 -42.36 6.39
CA THR A 226 46.02 -42.12 5.12
C THR A 226 44.81 -41.22 5.35
N ILE A 227 45.01 -39.88 5.32
CA ILE A 227 43.93 -38.88 5.56
C ILE A 227 43.39 -38.28 4.23
N ARG A 228 43.91 -38.72 3.06
CA ARG A 228 43.56 -38.19 1.72
C ARG A 228 42.06 -38.07 1.41
N PRO A 229 41.20 -39.05 1.73
CA PRO A 229 39.77 -38.92 1.41
C PRO A 229 39.05 -37.84 2.26
N ILE A 230 39.48 -37.65 3.52
CA ILE A 230 38.86 -36.67 4.44
C ILE A 230 39.22 -35.22 4.01
N SER A 231 40.46 -34.98 3.54
CA SER A 231 40.90 -33.65 3.08
C SER A 231 40.11 -33.16 1.85
N SER A 232 39.84 -34.03 0.88
CA SER A 232 39.05 -33.66 -0.31
C SER A 232 37.59 -33.36 0.04
N GLU A 233 36.99 -34.11 0.96
CA GLU A 233 35.62 -33.95 1.40
C GLU A 233 35.41 -32.65 2.20
N ILE A 234 36.39 -32.31 3.10
CA ILE A 234 36.35 -31.04 3.84
C ILE A 234 36.52 -29.85 2.90
N LYS A 235 37.39 -29.93 1.88
CA LYS A 235 37.55 -28.86 0.89
C LYS A 235 36.28 -28.67 0.05
N GLU A 236 35.65 -29.74 -0.40
CA GLU A 236 34.40 -29.65 -1.17
C GLU A 236 33.26 -29.06 -0.32
N GLN A 237 33.17 -29.41 0.96
CA GLN A 237 32.19 -28.82 1.89
C GLN A 237 32.50 -27.34 2.18
N GLY A 238 33.77 -26.93 2.26
CA GLY A 238 34.18 -25.55 2.42
C GLY A 238 33.81 -24.71 1.20
N ASP A 239 34.17 -25.17 0.00
CA ASP A 239 33.82 -24.48 -1.25
C ASP A 239 32.29 -24.34 -1.42
N ALA A 240 31.52 -25.34 -0.98
CA ALA A 240 30.05 -25.28 -0.96
C ALA A 240 29.52 -24.25 0.04
N LEU A 241 30.12 -24.14 1.22
CA LEU A 241 29.74 -23.18 2.26
C LEU A 241 30.02 -21.74 1.80
N ASP A 242 31.21 -21.48 1.21
CA ASP A 242 31.57 -20.18 0.64
C ASP A 242 30.59 -19.74 -0.48
N SER A 243 30.16 -20.67 -1.31
CA SER A 243 29.15 -20.39 -2.35
C SER A 243 27.83 -19.95 -1.71
N ILE A 244 27.37 -20.65 -0.67
CA ILE A 244 26.12 -20.32 0.04
C ILE A 244 26.22 -18.95 0.71
N PHE A 245 27.34 -18.62 1.35
CA PHE A 245 27.55 -17.30 1.94
C PHE A 245 27.58 -16.19 0.91
N THR A 246 28.23 -16.40 -0.22
CA THR A 246 28.27 -15.43 -1.33
C THR A 246 26.86 -15.17 -1.87
N ASP A 247 26.10 -16.21 -2.14
CA ASP A 247 24.69 -16.10 -2.61
C ASP A 247 23.81 -15.37 -1.60
N LEU A 248 24.05 -15.56 -0.30
CA LEU A 248 23.29 -14.90 0.77
C LEU A 248 23.64 -13.41 0.86
N ILE A 249 24.92 -13.04 0.74
CA ILE A 249 25.39 -11.65 0.71
C ILE A 249 24.80 -10.92 -0.51
N ASP A 250 24.93 -11.51 -1.70
CA ASP A 250 24.40 -10.94 -2.94
C ASP A 250 22.88 -10.73 -2.87
N SER A 251 22.17 -11.68 -2.28
CA SER A 251 20.72 -11.57 -2.05
C SER A 251 20.38 -10.47 -1.04
N GLY A 252 21.16 -10.33 0.01
CA GLY A 252 21.04 -9.27 1.02
C GLY A 252 21.26 -7.88 0.43
N ASP A 253 22.29 -7.73 -0.41
CA ASP A 253 22.62 -6.48 -1.10
C ASP A 253 21.53 -6.07 -2.10
N ALA A 254 21.04 -7.01 -2.90
CA ALA A 254 19.95 -6.75 -3.83
C ALA A 254 18.67 -6.30 -3.09
N LEU A 255 18.34 -6.93 -1.96
CA LEU A 255 17.20 -6.53 -1.12
C LEU A 255 17.39 -5.13 -0.54
N ARG A 256 18.59 -4.81 -0.04
CA ARG A 256 18.95 -3.49 0.49
C ARG A 256 18.77 -2.39 -0.55
N GLU A 257 19.33 -2.57 -1.76
CA GLU A 257 19.22 -1.59 -2.85
C GLU A 257 17.76 -1.33 -3.23
N SER A 258 16.98 -2.41 -3.33
CA SER A 258 15.53 -2.32 -3.60
C SER A 258 14.79 -1.54 -2.52
N MET A 259 15.06 -1.84 -1.24
CA MET A 259 14.41 -1.18 -0.10
C MET A 259 14.80 0.30 0.01
N SER A 260 16.07 0.65 -0.18
CA SER A 260 16.56 2.04 -0.15
C SER A 260 15.91 2.88 -1.24
N SER A 261 15.93 2.40 -2.48
CA SER A 261 15.30 3.09 -3.62
C SER A 261 13.81 3.33 -3.41
N ASN A 262 13.09 2.34 -2.88
CA ASN A 262 11.67 2.48 -2.60
C ASN A 262 11.40 3.48 -1.46
N THR A 263 12.26 3.53 -0.45
CA THR A 263 12.12 4.49 0.67
C THR A 263 12.31 5.92 0.18
N ASP A 264 13.31 6.19 -0.66
CA ASP A 264 13.59 7.52 -1.22
C ASP A 264 12.40 8.01 -2.08
N ILE A 265 11.85 7.17 -2.94
CA ILE A 265 10.67 7.49 -3.76
C ILE A 265 9.46 7.84 -2.88
N LEU A 266 9.23 7.09 -1.81
CA LEU A 266 8.11 7.33 -0.90
C LEU A 266 8.28 8.61 -0.08
N LEU A 267 9.52 8.97 0.30
CA LEU A 267 9.81 10.24 0.99
C LEU A 267 9.58 11.43 0.07
N ASP A 268 10.06 11.37 -1.18
CA ASP A 268 9.84 12.41 -2.20
C ASP A 268 8.34 12.61 -2.46
N ASP A 269 7.57 11.53 -2.56
CA ASP A 269 6.11 11.57 -2.73
C ASP A 269 5.40 12.21 -1.52
N LEU A 270 5.87 11.95 -0.29
CA LEU A 270 5.31 12.55 0.92
C LEU A 270 5.62 14.05 1.01
N ASP A 271 6.81 14.48 0.58
CA ASP A 271 7.17 15.89 0.56
C ASP A 271 6.40 16.69 -0.50
N ALA A 272 5.99 16.04 -1.60
CA ALA A 272 5.12 16.64 -2.62
C ALA A 272 3.66 16.86 -2.16
N ILE A 273 3.26 16.30 -1.01
CA ILE A 273 1.92 16.46 -0.42
C ILE A 273 1.83 17.71 0.49
N ASN A 274 2.96 18.19 1.03
CA ASN A 274 3.04 19.38 1.87
C ASN A 274 3.17 20.66 1.04
#